data_819c20326790af8f0b7c382c1ec5b4df
#
_entry.id   819c20326790af8f0b7c382c1ec5b4df
#
_cell.length_a   1.000
_cell.length_b   1.000
_cell.length_c   1.000
_cell.angle_alpha   90.00
_cell.angle_beta   90.00
_cell.angle_gamma   90.00
#
_symmetry.space_group_name_H-M   'P 1'
#
loop_
_entity.id
_entity.type
_entity.pdbx_description
1 polymer ?
#
loop_
_entity_poly.entity_id
_entity_poly.type
_entity_poly.pdbx_seq_one_letter_code
_entity_poly.pdbx_strand_id
1 'polypeptide(L)'
;MTLVQVLGPISPLCRHAIVAIQGDRPMQAVYYERNGAAREVLTLGEVQTPRPGPGEVRVKLAASGVNPSDVKSRQGSTRKIAFPRVVPHSDGAGIIDDVGDGVPKSRIGERVWVWNGQWKRAFGTAAEFIALPAAQAVTLPDNVGFDAGACLGIPAMTAIHAVILADATKNMNLLVSGGAGAVSQYIIQFAKTKGANVIATVSSPEKAKAAREAGAAHIIDYKRENVGERVMEITDKRGVDATVEMDLAANAKLISGVLRPKGRVIVYGTGPEATIPAAFCLFNSLRLQFFLVYELDAKEREHCLEAINDALKSGTLLNRIAQPTFSLADTVAAHEAVERGTIGNVIVRL
;
A
#
# COMPACT_ATOMS: atom_id res chain seq x y z
N MET A 1 -27.57 -60.06 54.70
CA MET A 1 -26.83 -60.56 53.53
C MET A 1 -26.29 -59.40 52.80
N THR A 2 -25.05 -59.07 53.05
CA THR A 2 -24.42 -57.84 52.57
C THR A 2 -23.41 -58.22 51.47
N LEU A 3 -23.64 -57.74 50.25
CA LEU A 3 -22.68 -57.95 49.16
C LEU A 3 -21.59 -56.87 49.26
N VAL A 4 -20.36 -57.32 49.49
CA VAL A 4 -19.15 -56.48 49.37
C VAL A 4 -18.66 -56.60 47.94
N GLN A 5 -18.69 -55.48 47.19
CA GLN A 5 -18.03 -55.38 45.88
C GLN A 5 -16.58 -54.97 46.08
N VAL A 6 -15.69 -55.84 45.62
CA VAL A 6 -14.23 -55.63 45.58
C VAL A 6 -13.92 -54.77 44.35
N LEU A 7 -13.46 -53.57 44.57
CA LEU A 7 -12.86 -52.74 43.52
C LEU A 7 -11.38 -53.10 43.38
N GLY A 8 -11.00 -53.67 42.25
CA GLY A 8 -9.62 -53.93 41.87
C GLY A 8 -8.83 -52.67 41.57
N PRO A 9 -7.48 -52.69 41.57
CA PRO A 9 -6.63 -51.51 41.42
C PRO A 9 -6.68 -50.97 39.97
N ILE A 10 -6.98 -49.68 39.84
CA ILE A 10 -6.93 -48.95 38.60
C ILE A 10 -5.46 -48.80 38.14
N SER A 11 -5.17 -49.30 36.96
CA SER A 11 -3.87 -49.23 36.27
C SER A 11 -3.37 -47.78 36.11
N PRO A 12 -2.08 -47.48 36.36
CA PRO A 12 -1.51 -46.14 36.22
C PRO A 12 -0.99 -45.87 34.79
N LEU A 13 -1.84 -46.02 33.77
CA LEU A 13 -1.47 -45.76 32.38
C LEU A 13 -2.52 -44.87 31.69
N CYS A 14 -2.58 -43.62 32.09
CA CYS A 14 -3.05 -42.48 31.25
C CYS A 14 -2.74 -41.14 31.94
N ARG A 15 -1.48 -40.94 32.32
CA ARG A 15 -0.98 -39.57 32.39
C ARG A 15 -0.70 -39.10 30.96
N HIS A 16 -1.75 -38.71 30.27
CA HIS A 16 -1.55 -37.80 29.15
C HIS A 16 -0.95 -36.52 29.75
N ALA A 17 0.35 -36.37 29.54
CA ALA A 17 0.99 -35.11 29.72
C ALA A 17 0.18 -34.12 28.88
N ILE A 18 -0.58 -33.25 29.51
CA ILE A 18 -1.01 -32.01 28.96
C ILE A 18 0.32 -31.28 28.75
N VAL A 19 0.90 -31.45 27.56
CA VAL A 19 1.92 -30.54 27.05
C VAL A 19 1.17 -29.23 27.02
N ALA A 20 1.39 -28.40 28.02
CA ALA A 20 1.02 -26.98 27.96
C ALA A 20 1.70 -26.47 26.68
N ILE A 21 0.93 -26.30 25.62
CA ILE A 21 1.32 -25.53 24.47
C ILE A 21 1.63 -24.18 25.08
N GLN A 22 2.92 -23.87 25.25
CA GLN A 22 3.35 -22.50 25.56
C GLN A 22 2.82 -21.66 24.43
N GLY A 23 1.63 -21.07 24.64
CA GLY A 23 1.06 -20.11 23.74
C GLY A 23 2.08 -18.98 23.62
N ASP A 24 2.40 -18.58 22.40
CA ASP A 24 3.22 -17.40 22.18
C ASP A 24 2.62 -16.24 23.00
N ARG A 25 3.50 -15.46 23.63
CA ARG A 25 3.10 -14.30 24.43
C ARG A 25 2.18 -13.41 23.58
N PRO A 26 1.06 -12.85 24.14
CA PRO A 26 0.24 -11.92 23.40
C PRO A 26 1.08 -10.76 22.85
N MET A 27 0.74 -10.30 21.66
CA MET A 27 1.37 -9.14 21.03
C MET A 27 0.48 -7.91 21.07
N GLN A 28 1.08 -6.73 21.04
CA GLN A 28 0.36 -5.48 20.88
C GLN A 28 -0.07 -5.30 19.41
N ALA A 29 -1.32 -4.89 19.21
CA ALA A 29 -1.87 -4.55 17.90
C ALA A 29 -2.90 -3.44 18.02
N VAL A 30 -3.08 -2.67 16.94
CA VAL A 30 -4.26 -1.81 16.79
C VAL A 30 -5.27 -2.53 15.92
N TYR A 31 -6.52 -2.57 16.34
CA TYR A 31 -7.59 -3.25 15.63
C TYR A 31 -8.91 -2.48 15.68
N TYR A 32 -9.86 -2.89 14.83
CA TYR A 32 -11.25 -2.43 14.86
C TYR A 32 -12.21 -3.61 14.65
N GLU A 33 -13.43 -3.48 15.19
CA GLU A 33 -14.48 -4.53 15.16
C GLU A 33 -15.76 -4.05 14.44
N ARG A 34 -15.79 -2.79 14.06
CA ARG A 34 -16.86 -2.16 13.24
C ARG A 34 -16.26 -1.06 12.36
N ASN A 35 -16.92 -0.75 11.27
CA ASN A 35 -16.56 0.43 10.49
C ASN A 35 -16.92 1.74 11.22
N GLY A 36 -16.15 2.81 11.01
CA GLY A 36 -16.41 4.11 11.62
C GLY A 36 -15.23 5.07 11.55
N ALA A 37 -15.29 6.18 12.28
CA ALA A 37 -14.19 7.14 12.39
C ALA A 37 -13.01 6.56 13.20
N ALA A 38 -11.77 7.01 12.93
CA ALA A 38 -10.56 6.44 13.55
C ALA A 38 -10.65 6.42 15.08
N ARG A 39 -11.03 7.56 15.68
CA ARG A 39 -11.14 7.71 17.15
C ARG A 39 -12.21 6.84 17.79
N GLU A 40 -13.20 6.41 17.02
CA GLU A 40 -14.33 5.66 17.55
C GLU A 40 -14.15 4.14 17.47
N VAL A 41 -13.28 3.68 16.58
CA VAL A 41 -13.20 2.26 16.24
C VAL A 41 -11.81 1.65 16.40
N LEU A 42 -10.72 2.42 16.27
CA LEU A 42 -9.37 1.90 16.44
C LEU A 42 -9.04 1.75 17.92
N THR A 43 -8.66 0.55 18.31
CA THR A 43 -8.31 0.17 19.69
C THR A 43 -6.93 -0.45 19.73
N LEU A 44 -6.03 0.09 20.55
CA LEU A 44 -4.78 -0.58 20.91
C LEU A 44 -5.08 -1.64 21.98
N GLY A 45 -4.59 -2.85 21.77
CA GLY A 45 -4.78 -3.92 22.73
C GLY A 45 -3.99 -5.18 22.39
N GLU A 46 -4.12 -6.19 23.21
CA GLU A 46 -3.45 -7.48 23.03
C GLU A 46 -4.24 -8.39 22.11
N VAL A 47 -3.52 -9.05 21.20
CA VAL A 47 -4.03 -10.12 20.35
C VAL A 47 -3.06 -11.31 20.39
N GLN A 48 -3.53 -12.49 20.01
CA GLN A 48 -2.67 -13.66 19.95
C GLN A 48 -1.58 -13.46 18.89
N THR A 49 -0.32 -13.71 19.26
CA THR A 49 0.79 -13.71 18.29
C THR A 49 0.57 -14.81 17.26
N PRO A 50 0.60 -14.50 15.95
CA PRO A 50 0.33 -15.49 14.92
C PRO A 50 1.50 -16.48 14.80
N ARG A 51 1.19 -17.74 14.48
CA ARG A 51 2.18 -18.75 14.06
C ARG A 51 2.14 -18.89 12.54
N PRO A 52 3.28 -18.95 11.86
CA PRO A 52 3.29 -19.16 10.42
C PRO A 52 2.78 -20.56 10.09
N GLY A 53 1.81 -20.64 9.18
CA GLY A 53 1.33 -21.89 8.61
C GLY A 53 2.28 -22.44 7.53
N PRO A 54 1.99 -23.61 6.93
CA PRO A 54 2.79 -24.13 5.82
C PRO A 54 2.91 -23.12 4.67
N GLY A 55 4.14 -22.87 4.21
CA GLY A 55 4.42 -21.88 3.16
C GLY A 55 4.41 -20.42 3.61
N GLU A 56 4.22 -20.15 4.91
CA GLU A 56 4.20 -18.80 5.47
C GLU A 56 5.50 -18.47 6.23
N VAL A 57 5.73 -17.18 6.41
CA VAL A 57 6.73 -16.62 7.32
C VAL A 57 6.04 -15.77 8.37
N ARG A 58 6.62 -15.65 9.56
CA ARG A 58 6.27 -14.60 10.51
C ARG A 58 7.31 -13.50 10.45
N VAL A 59 6.84 -12.26 10.36
CA VAL A 59 7.69 -11.08 10.36
C VAL A 59 7.47 -10.31 11.65
N LYS A 60 8.55 -10.10 12.42
CA LYS A 60 8.59 -9.11 13.48
C LYS A 60 8.71 -7.75 12.83
N LEU A 61 7.65 -6.96 12.92
CA LEU A 61 7.55 -5.68 12.26
C LEU A 61 8.34 -4.60 13.01
N ALA A 62 8.97 -3.71 12.26
CA ALA A 62 9.63 -2.50 12.74
C ALA A 62 8.90 -1.24 12.28
N ALA A 63 8.19 -1.34 11.14
CA ALA A 63 7.41 -0.25 10.58
C ALA A 63 6.19 -0.77 9.82
N SER A 64 5.10 0.00 9.87
CA SER A 64 3.84 -0.24 9.17
C SER A 64 3.41 1.01 8.41
N GLY A 65 3.10 0.86 7.12
CA GLY A 65 2.64 1.95 6.24
C GLY A 65 1.13 2.14 6.32
N VAL A 66 0.68 3.38 6.41
CA VAL A 66 -0.75 3.73 6.44
C VAL A 66 -1.17 4.35 5.10
N ASN A 67 -2.07 3.69 4.40
CA ASN A 67 -2.53 4.10 3.07
C ASN A 67 -3.98 4.63 3.07
N PRO A 68 -4.36 5.44 2.08
CA PRO A 68 -5.76 5.84 1.89
C PRO A 68 -6.74 4.65 1.79
N SER A 69 -6.29 3.50 1.27
CA SER A 69 -7.07 2.27 1.20
C SER A 69 -7.37 1.68 2.58
N ASP A 70 -6.44 1.77 3.53
CA ASP A 70 -6.64 1.31 4.91
C ASP A 70 -7.67 2.19 5.62
N VAL A 71 -7.57 3.51 5.43
CA VAL A 71 -8.54 4.49 5.93
C VAL A 71 -9.94 4.23 5.37
N LYS A 72 -10.06 4.10 4.04
CA LYS A 72 -11.34 3.82 3.36
C LYS A 72 -11.94 2.49 3.79
N SER A 73 -11.14 1.45 4.00
CA SER A 73 -11.59 0.13 4.49
C SER A 73 -12.09 0.24 5.92
N ARG A 74 -11.37 0.91 6.82
CA ARG A 74 -11.80 1.14 8.20
C ARG A 74 -13.09 1.96 8.27
N GLN A 75 -13.23 2.99 7.43
CA GLN A 75 -14.45 3.80 7.34
C GLN A 75 -15.66 3.03 6.80
N GLY A 76 -15.43 1.95 6.03
CA GLY A 76 -16.48 1.21 5.34
C GLY A 76 -16.95 1.87 4.04
N SER A 77 -16.19 2.84 3.52
CA SER A 77 -16.52 3.57 2.28
C SER A 77 -16.24 2.78 1.00
N THR A 78 -15.34 1.80 1.04
CA THR A 78 -15.04 0.92 -0.11
C THR A 78 -15.54 -0.49 0.09
N ARG A 79 -15.55 -0.98 1.32
CA ARG A 79 -16.03 -2.32 1.68
C ARG A 79 -16.42 -2.36 3.16
N LYS A 80 -17.42 -3.18 3.47
CA LYS A 80 -17.78 -3.45 4.86
C LYS A 80 -16.76 -4.39 5.51
N ILE A 81 -16.65 -4.32 6.83
CA ILE A 81 -15.82 -5.23 7.60
C ILE A 81 -16.24 -6.68 7.33
N ALA A 82 -15.27 -7.54 7.03
CA ALA A 82 -15.49 -8.92 6.64
C ALA A 82 -15.12 -9.94 7.75
N PHE A 83 -14.51 -9.47 8.84
CA PHE A 83 -14.04 -10.30 9.95
C PHE A 83 -14.52 -9.70 11.27
N PRO A 84 -14.74 -10.51 12.33
CA PRO A 84 -15.15 -10.00 13.65
C PRO A 84 -14.19 -8.94 14.22
N ARG A 85 -12.90 -9.06 13.90
CA ARG A 85 -11.83 -8.13 14.27
C ARG A 85 -10.85 -7.98 13.12
N VAL A 86 -10.41 -6.76 12.83
CA VAL A 86 -9.45 -6.46 11.78
C VAL A 86 -8.29 -5.64 12.35
N VAL A 87 -7.06 -6.14 12.20
CA VAL A 87 -5.84 -5.36 12.34
C VAL A 87 -5.56 -4.71 10.98
N PRO A 88 -5.56 -3.38 10.87
CA PRO A 88 -5.39 -2.70 9.58
C PRO A 88 -3.97 -2.77 9.05
N HIS A 89 -3.78 -2.12 7.91
CA HIS A 89 -2.57 -1.89 7.14
C HIS A 89 -2.09 -3.10 6.33
N SER A 90 -1.73 -2.79 5.08
CA SER A 90 -1.25 -3.79 4.11
C SER A 90 0.25 -3.77 3.91
N ASP A 91 0.91 -2.66 4.27
CA ASP A 91 2.34 -2.44 4.06
C ASP A 91 3.09 -2.50 5.39
N GLY A 92 4.26 -3.09 5.37
CA GLY A 92 5.14 -3.14 6.53
C GLY A 92 6.56 -3.54 6.16
N ALA A 93 7.45 -3.43 7.12
CA ALA A 93 8.82 -3.93 7.00
C ALA A 93 9.34 -4.38 8.37
N GLY A 94 10.21 -5.37 8.36
CA GLY A 94 10.76 -5.95 9.57
C GLY A 94 11.72 -7.08 9.28
N ILE A 95 11.79 -8.02 10.22
CA ILE A 95 12.70 -9.17 10.15
C ILE A 95 11.87 -10.45 10.28
N ILE A 96 12.13 -11.44 9.41
CA ILE A 96 11.55 -12.76 9.56
C ILE A 96 12.09 -13.39 10.85
N ASP A 97 11.21 -13.72 11.80
CA ASP A 97 11.58 -14.32 13.08
C ASP A 97 11.17 -15.78 13.19
N ASP A 98 10.26 -16.25 12.34
CA ASP A 98 9.80 -17.64 12.30
C ASP A 98 9.32 -18.04 10.90
N VAL A 99 9.36 -19.34 10.57
CA VAL A 99 8.96 -19.86 9.27
C VAL A 99 8.14 -21.13 9.44
N GLY A 100 7.08 -21.26 8.64
CA GLY A 100 6.27 -22.47 8.57
C GLY A 100 6.88 -23.58 7.71
N ASP A 101 6.23 -24.74 7.70
CA ASP A 101 6.67 -25.88 6.91
C ASP A 101 6.78 -25.53 5.43
N GLY A 102 7.82 -26.05 4.77
CA GLY A 102 8.10 -25.79 3.34
C GLY A 102 8.84 -24.49 3.06
N VAL A 103 9.08 -23.63 4.06
CA VAL A 103 9.92 -22.42 3.92
C VAL A 103 11.32 -22.70 4.47
N PRO A 104 12.40 -22.33 3.72
CA PRO A 104 13.77 -22.53 4.19
C PRO A 104 14.04 -21.77 5.50
N LYS A 105 14.58 -22.46 6.52
CA LYS A 105 14.95 -21.84 7.80
C LYS A 105 16.02 -20.74 7.68
N SER A 106 16.80 -20.76 6.58
CA SER A 106 17.76 -19.71 6.27
C SER A 106 17.15 -18.33 6.08
N ARG A 107 15.83 -18.25 5.90
CA ARG A 107 15.12 -16.96 5.85
C ARG A 107 14.94 -16.29 7.21
N ILE A 108 15.11 -17.03 8.33
CA ILE A 108 15.07 -16.42 9.66
C ILE A 108 16.23 -15.43 9.81
N GLY A 109 15.93 -14.22 10.25
CA GLY A 109 16.86 -13.10 10.31
C GLY A 109 16.89 -12.22 9.04
N GLU A 110 16.21 -12.63 7.97
CA GLU A 110 16.12 -11.84 6.73
C GLU A 110 15.35 -10.55 6.96
N ARG A 111 15.91 -9.43 6.52
CA ARG A 111 15.22 -8.14 6.47
C ARG A 111 14.27 -8.13 5.28
N VAL A 112 13.01 -7.78 5.53
CA VAL A 112 11.97 -7.83 4.49
C VAL A 112 11.05 -6.63 4.53
N TRP A 113 10.44 -6.32 3.40
CA TRP A 113 9.23 -5.54 3.30
C TRP A 113 8.08 -6.44 2.84
N VAL A 114 6.85 -6.08 3.22
CA VAL A 114 5.68 -6.92 2.94
C VAL A 114 4.61 -6.15 2.17
N TRP A 115 3.84 -6.88 1.36
CA TRP A 115 2.74 -6.36 0.58
C TRP A 115 1.45 -7.15 0.82
N ASN A 116 0.30 -6.50 0.62
CA ASN A 116 -1.03 -7.09 0.82
C ASN A 116 -1.24 -7.72 2.20
N GLY A 117 -0.62 -7.20 3.25
CA GLY A 117 -0.68 -7.77 4.60
C GLY A 117 -2.12 -8.00 5.08
N GLN A 118 -3.03 -7.04 4.92
CA GLN A 118 -4.43 -7.14 5.35
C GLN A 118 -5.39 -7.59 4.23
N TRP A 119 -4.94 -7.71 2.96
CA TRP A 119 -5.84 -8.05 1.86
C TRP A 119 -6.48 -9.43 2.01
N LYS A 120 -7.83 -9.49 2.13
CA LYS A 120 -8.63 -10.72 2.33
C LYS A 120 -8.24 -11.52 3.59
N ARG A 121 -7.66 -10.85 4.60
CA ARG A 121 -7.27 -11.42 5.90
C ARG A 121 -7.71 -10.52 7.06
N ALA A 122 -7.83 -11.12 8.24
CA ALA A 122 -8.20 -10.39 9.46
C ALA A 122 -7.04 -9.53 10.00
N PHE A 123 -5.79 -9.97 9.82
CA PHE A 123 -4.62 -9.35 10.44
C PHE A 123 -3.69 -8.73 9.39
N GLY A 124 -3.45 -7.42 9.56
CA GLY A 124 -2.49 -6.62 8.82
C GLY A 124 -1.27 -6.26 9.65
N THR A 125 -0.59 -5.16 9.27
CA THR A 125 0.72 -4.79 9.81
C THR A 125 0.67 -3.77 10.96
N ALA A 126 -0.51 -3.33 11.43
CA ALA A 126 -0.63 -2.50 12.63
C ALA A 126 -0.49 -3.35 13.91
N ALA A 127 0.58 -4.15 14.02
CA ALA A 127 0.85 -5.10 15.08
C ALA A 127 2.35 -5.42 15.15
N GLU A 128 2.83 -5.95 16.27
CA GLU A 128 4.24 -6.33 16.42
C GLU A 128 4.67 -7.45 15.48
N PHE A 129 3.75 -8.35 15.11
CA PHE A 129 4.04 -9.49 14.23
C PHE A 129 2.91 -9.69 13.21
N ILE A 130 3.28 -10.21 12.04
CA ILE A 130 2.34 -10.70 11.03
C ILE A 130 2.82 -12.04 10.47
N ALA A 131 1.89 -13.00 10.28
CA ALA A 131 2.14 -14.22 9.51
C ALA A 131 1.49 -14.10 8.14
N LEU A 132 2.22 -14.43 7.07
CA LEU A 132 1.78 -14.26 5.70
C LEU A 132 2.54 -15.20 4.75
N PRO A 133 2.02 -15.50 3.53
CA PRO A 133 2.73 -16.28 2.53
C PRO A 133 4.15 -15.76 2.30
N ALA A 134 5.12 -16.66 2.27
CA ALA A 134 6.54 -16.34 2.14
C ALA A 134 6.87 -15.46 0.91
N ALA A 135 6.10 -15.59 -0.17
CA ALA A 135 6.21 -14.76 -1.37
C ALA A 135 5.82 -13.29 -1.14
N GLN A 136 5.07 -12.98 -0.08
CA GLN A 136 4.68 -11.61 0.27
C GLN A 136 5.71 -10.89 1.15
N ALA A 137 6.73 -11.59 1.63
CA ALA A 137 7.87 -11.04 2.36
C ALA A 137 9.09 -10.99 1.43
N VAL A 138 9.36 -9.81 0.91
CA VAL A 138 10.40 -9.53 -0.10
C VAL A 138 11.64 -8.99 0.60
N THR A 139 12.83 -9.48 0.21
CA THR A 139 14.11 -9.04 0.78
C THR A 139 14.26 -7.52 0.70
N LEU A 140 14.57 -6.89 1.83
CA LEU A 140 14.88 -5.47 1.93
C LEU A 140 16.40 -5.29 1.99
N PRO A 141 17.03 -4.58 1.03
CA PRO A 141 18.47 -4.33 1.05
C PRO A 141 18.95 -3.65 2.34
N ASP A 142 20.16 -3.96 2.79
CA ASP A 142 20.71 -3.45 4.06
C ASP A 142 20.84 -1.92 4.13
N ASN A 143 21.03 -1.29 2.98
CA ASN A 143 21.10 0.16 2.84
C ASN A 143 19.73 0.85 2.90
N VAL A 144 18.62 0.11 2.99
CA VAL A 144 17.25 0.64 3.03
C VAL A 144 16.68 0.48 4.45
N GLY A 145 16.23 1.57 5.06
CA GLY A 145 15.59 1.54 6.37
C GLY A 145 14.19 0.92 6.34
N PHE A 146 13.71 0.40 7.48
CA PHE A 146 12.38 -0.20 7.56
C PHE A 146 11.24 0.78 7.28
N ASP A 147 11.37 2.06 7.66
CA ASP A 147 10.39 3.09 7.31
C ASP A 147 10.19 3.17 5.79
N ALA A 148 11.29 3.14 5.02
CA ALA A 148 11.24 3.11 3.57
C ALA A 148 10.65 1.79 3.04
N GLY A 149 11.02 0.65 3.64
CA GLY A 149 10.44 -0.65 3.33
C GLY A 149 8.91 -0.68 3.47
N ALA A 150 8.38 -0.04 4.52
CA ALA A 150 6.94 0.05 4.76
C ALA A 150 6.19 0.99 3.79
N CYS A 151 6.87 1.61 2.83
CA CYS A 151 6.28 2.42 1.75
C CYS A 151 6.16 1.68 0.41
N LEU A 152 6.63 0.45 0.29
CA LEU A 152 6.83 -0.22 -0.99
C LEU A 152 5.61 -1.04 -1.46
N GLY A 153 4.86 -1.60 -0.54
CA GLY A 153 3.79 -2.55 -0.85
C GLY A 153 2.68 -1.95 -1.73
N ILE A 154 1.91 -1.02 -1.21
CA ILE A 154 0.84 -0.37 -1.97
C ILE A 154 1.38 0.80 -2.80
N PRO A 155 2.12 1.78 -2.24
CA PRO A 155 2.47 2.97 -3.02
C PRO A 155 3.42 2.70 -4.17
N ALA A 156 4.55 2.02 -3.96
CA ALA A 156 5.52 1.80 -5.02
C ALA A 156 5.04 0.79 -6.06
N MET A 157 4.36 -0.31 -5.65
CA MET A 157 3.78 -1.26 -6.61
C MET A 157 2.68 -0.65 -7.46
N THR A 158 1.79 0.18 -6.87
CA THR A 158 0.78 0.92 -7.62
C THR A 158 1.44 1.85 -8.65
N ALA A 159 2.49 2.55 -8.23
CA ALA A 159 3.17 3.51 -9.07
C ALA A 159 3.86 2.86 -10.28
N ILE A 160 4.63 1.79 -10.06
CA ILE A 160 5.33 1.14 -11.18
C ILE A 160 4.34 0.49 -12.14
N HIS A 161 3.27 -0.15 -11.63
CA HIS A 161 2.24 -0.72 -12.49
C HIS A 161 1.52 0.36 -13.31
N ALA A 162 1.19 1.50 -12.71
CA ALA A 162 0.62 2.64 -13.44
C ALA A 162 1.55 3.15 -14.56
N VAL A 163 2.85 3.21 -14.32
CA VAL A 163 3.87 3.63 -15.31
C VAL A 163 3.98 2.61 -16.46
N ILE A 164 3.88 1.31 -16.16
CA ILE A 164 3.84 0.23 -17.16
C ILE A 164 2.57 0.36 -18.02
N LEU A 165 1.39 0.52 -17.42
CA LEU A 165 0.12 0.67 -18.14
C LEU A 165 0.06 1.95 -18.97
N ALA A 166 0.66 3.03 -18.49
CA ALA A 166 0.81 4.28 -19.24
C ALA A 166 1.72 4.10 -20.46
N ASP A 167 2.49 3.00 -20.53
CA ASP A 167 3.51 2.73 -21.54
C ASP A 167 4.53 3.89 -21.62
N ALA A 168 5.03 4.29 -20.43
CA ALA A 168 5.88 5.45 -20.31
C ALA A 168 7.21 5.24 -21.05
N THR A 169 7.52 6.17 -21.95
CA THR A 169 8.71 6.14 -22.80
C THR A 169 9.37 7.50 -22.87
N LYS A 170 10.55 7.57 -23.47
CA LYS A 170 11.31 8.80 -23.65
C LYS A 170 10.49 9.85 -24.42
N ASN A 171 10.51 11.09 -23.91
CA ASN A 171 9.81 12.26 -24.46
C ASN A 171 8.28 12.20 -24.42
N MET A 172 7.69 11.18 -23.81
CA MET A 172 6.25 11.11 -23.57
C MET A 172 5.84 12.16 -22.52
N ASN A 173 4.76 12.89 -22.75
CA ASN A 173 4.16 13.78 -21.75
C ASN A 173 3.19 12.98 -20.87
N LEU A 174 3.47 12.92 -19.58
CA LEU A 174 2.65 12.21 -18.59
C LEU A 174 2.10 13.19 -17.56
N LEU A 175 0.78 13.31 -17.43
CA LEU A 175 0.14 14.07 -16.38
C LEU A 175 -0.11 13.17 -15.15
N VAL A 176 0.36 13.61 -13.99
CA VAL A 176 0.21 12.89 -12.72
C VAL A 176 -0.61 13.73 -11.75
N SER A 177 -1.78 13.23 -11.37
CA SER A 177 -2.65 13.90 -10.40
C SER A 177 -2.08 13.81 -9.00
N GLY A 178 -2.12 14.92 -8.25
CA GLY A 178 -1.74 14.97 -6.84
C GLY A 178 -0.27 14.64 -6.57
N GLY A 179 0.67 15.29 -7.29
CA GLY A 179 2.10 14.97 -7.36
C GLY A 179 2.89 14.89 -6.05
N ALA A 180 2.29 15.26 -4.92
CA ALA A 180 2.92 15.15 -3.59
C ALA A 180 2.42 13.94 -2.76
N GLY A 181 1.43 13.20 -3.27
CA GLY A 181 0.90 12.01 -2.60
C GLY A 181 1.89 10.83 -2.64
N ALA A 182 1.71 9.87 -1.74
CA ALA A 182 2.58 8.70 -1.59
C ALA A 182 2.84 7.97 -2.92
N VAL A 183 1.77 7.59 -3.64
CA VAL A 183 1.86 6.90 -4.94
C VAL A 183 2.45 7.81 -6.01
N SER A 184 1.95 9.05 -6.12
CA SER A 184 2.38 9.98 -7.17
C SER A 184 3.86 10.34 -7.11
N GLN A 185 4.46 10.39 -5.91
CA GLN A 185 5.89 10.57 -5.73
C GLN A 185 6.70 9.44 -6.41
N TYR A 186 6.26 8.20 -6.33
CA TYR A 186 6.90 7.08 -7.01
C TYR A 186 6.60 7.07 -8.51
N ILE A 187 5.35 7.41 -8.94
CA ILE A 187 5.01 7.54 -10.37
C ILE A 187 5.97 8.51 -11.06
N ILE A 188 6.17 9.70 -10.47
CA ILE A 188 7.08 10.73 -11.01
C ILE A 188 8.49 10.17 -11.18
N GLN A 189 9.01 9.48 -10.17
CA GLN A 189 10.34 8.90 -10.20
C GLN A 189 10.47 7.81 -11.26
N PHE A 190 9.59 6.81 -11.27
CA PHE A 190 9.62 5.72 -12.24
C PHE A 190 9.39 6.20 -13.68
N ALA A 191 8.48 7.17 -13.90
CA ALA A 191 8.27 7.74 -15.24
C ALA A 191 9.50 8.52 -15.71
N LYS A 192 10.15 9.28 -14.82
CA LYS A 192 11.40 9.98 -15.12
C LYS A 192 12.51 9.01 -15.54
N THR A 193 12.67 7.85 -14.88
CA THR A 193 13.69 6.85 -15.28
C THR A 193 13.42 6.28 -16.67
N LYS A 194 12.19 6.31 -17.16
CA LYS A 194 11.83 5.97 -18.55
C LYS A 194 12.02 7.13 -19.54
N GLY A 195 12.47 8.31 -19.06
CA GLY A 195 12.69 9.49 -19.86
C GLY A 195 11.41 10.26 -20.21
N ALA A 196 10.30 10.01 -19.50
CA ALA A 196 9.06 10.76 -19.70
C ALA A 196 9.16 12.19 -19.15
N ASN A 197 8.49 13.12 -19.83
CA ASN A 197 8.27 14.49 -19.38
C ASN A 197 7.07 14.52 -18.43
N VAL A 198 7.32 14.57 -17.12
CA VAL A 198 6.25 14.47 -16.12
C VAL A 198 5.72 15.84 -15.75
N ILE A 199 4.42 16.02 -15.89
CA ILE A 199 3.64 17.18 -15.46
C ILE A 199 2.86 16.75 -14.21
N ALA A 200 3.02 17.45 -13.08
CA ALA A 200 2.34 17.07 -11.84
C ALA A 200 1.39 18.18 -11.37
N THR A 201 0.15 17.82 -10.98
CA THR A 201 -0.77 18.76 -10.36
C THR A 201 -0.57 18.78 -8.84
N VAL A 202 -0.69 19.95 -8.23
CA VAL A 202 -0.53 20.17 -6.80
C VAL A 202 -1.49 21.25 -6.28
N SER A 203 -1.58 21.40 -4.93
CA SER A 203 -2.49 22.37 -4.30
C SER A 203 -1.79 23.37 -3.36
N SER A 204 -0.46 23.35 -3.30
CA SER A 204 0.32 24.29 -2.47
C SER A 204 1.79 24.35 -2.91
N PRO A 205 2.53 25.41 -2.51
CA PRO A 205 3.97 25.52 -2.77
C PRO A 205 4.80 24.37 -2.19
N GLU A 206 4.47 23.88 -1.00
CA GLU A 206 5.17 22.76 -0.32
C GLU A 206 5.00 21.47 -1.13
N LYS A 207 3.78 21.22 -1.62
CA LYS A 207 3.47 20.09 -2.51
C LYS A 207 4.19 20.21 -3.85
N ALA A 208 4.31 21.45 -4.39
CA ALA A 208 5.07 21.72 -5.60
C ALA A 208 6.56 21.39 -5.42
N LYS A 209 7.15 21.82 -4.29
CA LYS A 209 8.53 21.47 -3.94
C LYS A 209 8.73 19.95 -3.90
N ALA A 210 7.85 19.23 -3.20
CA ALA A 210 7.92 17.77 -3.11
C ALA A 210 7.86 17.08 -4.48
N ALA A 211 6.96 17.52 -5.38
CA ALA A 211 6.85 16.95 -6.72
C ALA A 211 8.08 17.24 -7.60
N ARG A 212 8.68 18.46 -7.49
CA ARG A 212 9.96 18.78 -8.18
C ARG A 212 11.11 17.91 -7.67
N GLU A 213 11.23 17.73 -6.37
CA GLU A 213 12.27 16.86 -5.77
C GLU A 213 12.13 15.41 -6.23
N ALA A 214 10.90 14.91 -6.43
CA ALA A 214 10.65 13.61 -7.04
C ALA A 214 11.03 13.55 -8.53
N GLY A 215 11.15 14.71 -9.20
CA GLY A 215 11.61 14.82 -10.58
C GLY A 215 10.55 15.23 -11.59
N ALA A 216 9.42 15.79 -11.19
CA ALA A 216 8.45 16.40 -12.10
C ALA A 216 9.09 17.60 -12.85
N ALA A 217 9.01 17.56 -14.17
CA ALA A 217 9.53 18.63 -15.04
C ALA A 217 8.67 19.88 -14.98
N HIS A 218 7.35 19.71 -14.89
CA HIS A 218 6.39 20.79 -14.82
C HIS A 218 5.42 20.60 -13.64
N ILE A 219 5.01 21.72 -13.05
CA ILE A 219 4.07 21.75 -11.94
C ILE A 219 2.91 22.66 -12.30
N ILE A 220 1.69 22.21 -12.01
CA ILE A 220 0.46 23.00 -12.16
C ILE A 220 -0.22 23.10 -10.80
N ASP A 221 -0.38 24.29 -10.25
CA ASP A 221 -1.20 24.53 -9.06
C ASP A 221 -2.67 24.65 -9.46
N TYR A 222 -3.40 23.55 -9.37
CA TYR A 222 -4.80 23.47 -9.80
C TYR A 222 -5.77 24.35 -9.00
N LYS A 223 -5.32 24.98 -7.90
CA LYS A 223 -6.10 25.97 -7.17
C LYS A 223 -5.99 27.38 -7.76
N ARG A 224 -4.94 27.61 -8.55
CA ARG A 224 -4.60 28.95 -9.09
C ARG A 224 -4.58 28.99 -10.61
N GLU A 225 -4.42 27.84 -11.25
CA GLU A 225 -4.23 27.70 -12.69
C GLU A 225 -5.30 26.78 -13.29
N ASN A 226 -5.69 27.05 -14.52
CA ASN A 226 -6.50 26.11 -15.31
C ASN A 226 -5.61 24.98 -15.81
N VAL A 227 -5.85 23.76 -15.31
CA VAL A 227 -5.02 22.59 -15.64
C VAL A 227 -4.99 22.32 -17.16
N GLY A 228 -6.14 22.41 -17.84
CA GLY A 228 -6.23 22.16 -19.28
C GLY A 228 -5.41 23.16 -20.09
N GLU A 229 -5.56 24.46 -19.81
CA GLU A 229 -4.80 25.53 -20.49
C GLU A 229 -3.30 25.37 -20.29
N ARG A 230 -2.88 25.09 -19.04
CA ARG A 230 -1.46 24.89 -18.72
C ARG A 230 -0.88 23.64 -19.39
N VAL A 231 -1.64 22.55 -19.45
CA VAL A 231 -1.21 21.34 -20.18
C VAL A 231 -1.05 21.66 -21.67
N MET A 232 -1.99 22.36 -22.29
CA MET A 232 -1.89 22.74 -23.71
C MET A 232 -0.72 23.69 -23.99
N GLU A 233 -0.41 24.59 -23.06
CA GLU A 233 0.78 25.45 -23.16
C GLU A 233 2.08 24.64 -23.08
N ILE A 234 2.22 23.77 -22.07
CA ILE A 234 3.41 22.93 -21.85
C ILE A 234 3.64 21.95 -23.01
N THR A 235 2.58 21.50 -23.67
CA THR A 235 2.64 20.49 -24.73
C THR A 235 2.48 21.05 -26.15
N ASP A 236 2.64 22.35 -26.33
CA ASP A 236 2.47 23.01 -27.64
C ASP A 236 1.13 22.64 -28.31
N LYS A 237 0.05 22.72 -27.54
CA LYS A 237 -1.34 22.37 -27.93
C LYS A 237 -1.58 20.90 -28.30
N ARG A 238 -0.61 20.04 -28.11
CA ARG A 238 -0.72 18.59 -28.43
C ARG A 238 -1.54 17.82 -27.43
N GLY A 239 -1.50 18.20 -26.17
CA GLY A 239 -2.01 17.42 -25.04
C GLY A 239 -1.03 16.35 -24.55
N VAL A 240 -1.35 15.70 -23.42
CA VAL A 240 -0.53 14.63 -22.84
C VAL A 240 -0.83 13.27 -23.49
N ASP A 241 0.17 12.41 -23.49
CA ASP A 241 0.08 11.05 -24.02
C ASP A 241 -0.70 10.13 -23.07
N ALA A 242 -0.53 10.34 -21.75
CA ALA A 242 -1.33 9.68 -20.73
C ALA A 242 -1.53 10.56 -19.49
N THR A 243 -2.57 10.24 -18.73
CA THR A 243 -2.78 10.73 -17.37
C THR A 243 -2.86 9.56 -16.41
N VAL A 244 -2.31 9.72 -15.21
CA VAL A 244 -2.43 8.75 -14.11
C VAL A 244 -3.24 9.39 -12.99
N GLU A 245 -4.40 8.77 -12.71
CA GLU A 245 -5.45 9.33 -11.86
C GLU A 245 -5.61 8.60 -10.53
N MET A 246 -5.53 9.39 -9.46
CA MET A 246 -5.82 8.95 -8.10
C MET A 246 -7.28 9.17 -7.68
N ASP A 247 -7.99 10.03 -8.39
CA ASP A 247 -9.40 10.35 -8.17
C ASP A 247 -10.09 10.73 -9.49
N LEU A 248 -10.48 9.72 -10.25
CA LEU A 248 -11.18 9.94 -11.52
C LEU A 248 -12.50 10.69 -11.33
N ALA A 249 -13.22 10.45 -10.23
CA ALA A 249 -14.50 11.12 -9.97
C ALA A 249 -14.34 12.65 -9.91
N ALA A 250 -13.27 13.13 -9.29
CA ALA A 250 -12.96 14.56 -9.23
C ALA A 250 -12.42 15.12 -10.55
N ASN A 251 -11.64 14.32 -11.29
CA ASN A 251 -10.82 14.79 -12.41
C ASN A 251 -11.34 14.42 -13.80
N ALA A 252 -12.41 13.63 -13.91
CA ALA A 252 -12.91 13.14 -15.20
C ALA A 252 -13.17 14.23 -16.24
N LYS A 253 -13.59 15.42 -15.80
CA LYS A 253 -13.84 16.56 -16.69
C LYS A 253 -12.57 17.11 -17.35
N LEU A 254 -11.39 16.88 -16.76
CA LEU A 254 -10.11 17.31 -17.33
C LEU A 254 -9.73 16.52 -18.59
N ILE A 255 -10.24 15.28 -18.74
CA ILE A 255 -9.90 14.38 -19.84
C ILE A 255 -9.96 15.08 -21.19
N SER A 256 -11.04 15.83 -21.47
CA SER A 256 -11.23 16.53 -22.75
C SER A 256 -10.31 17.75 -22.97
N GLY A 257 -9.76 18.29 -21.88
CA GLY A 257 -8.87 19.46 -21.93
C GLY A 257 -7.38 19.11 -21.87
N VAL A 258 -7.01 17.85 -21.61
CA VAL A 258 -5.61 17.50 -21.37
C VAL A 258 -5.08 16.43 -22.32
N LEU A 259 -5.90 15.49 -22.80
CA LEU A 259 -5.44 14.33 -23.56
C LEU A 259 -5.39 14.58 -25.08
N ARG A 260 -4.32 14.10 -25.70
CA ARG A 260 -4.25 13.97 -27.16
C ARG A 260 -5.09 12.81 -27.69
N PRO A 261 -5.42 12.77 -28.99
CA PRO A 261 -6.01 11.56 -29.60
C PRO A 261 -5.17 10.31 -29.33
N LYS A 262 -5.84 9.19 -29.10
CA LYS A 262 -5.25 7.88 -28.73
C LYS A 262 -4.52 7.88 -27.38
N GLY A 263 -4.74 8.91 -26.56
CA GLY A 263 -4.18 9.02 -25.21
C GLY A 263 -4.76 7.98 -24.26
N ARG A 264 -4.11 7.83 -23.10
CA ARG A 264 -4.47 6.84 -22.05
C ARG A 264 -4.85 7.53 -20.76
N VAL A 265 -5.85 6.99 -20.08
CA VAL A 265 -6.22 7.34 -18.69
C VAL A 265 -6.00 6.11 -17.83
N ILE A 266 -5.03 6.14 -16.96
CA ILE A 266 -4.71 5.04 -16.03
C ILE A 266 -5.25 5.41 -14.66
N VAL A 267 -6.17 4.59 -14.13
CA VAL A 267 -6.92 4.89 -12.92
C VAL A 267 -6.60 3.87 -11.83
N TYR A 268 -6.04 4.33 -10.70
CA TYR A 268 -5.81 3.52 -9.51
C TYR A 268 -6.65 3.96 -8.30
N GLY A 269 -7.40 5.05 -8.46
CA GLY A 269 -8.30 5.56 -7.42
C GLY A 269 -9.45 6.37 -8.00
N THR A 270 -10.60 6.28 -7.36
CA THR A 270 -11.81 7.02 -7.72
C THR A 270 -12.80 7.08 -6.56
N GLY A 271 -13.79 7.96 -6.65
CA GLY A 271 -15.04 7.87 -5.89
C GLY A 271 -15.92 6.72 -6.40
N PRO A 272 -17.10 6.52 -5.81
CA PRO A 272 -18.01 5.43 -6.18
C PRO A 272 -18.50 5.54 -7.64
N GLU A 273 -18.63 6.73 -8.17
CA GLU A 273 -19.09 7.02 -9.52
C GLU A 273 -18.28 8.15 -10.15
N ALA A 274 -18.08 8.11 -11.48
CA ALA A 274 -17.42 9.15 -12.24
C ALA A 274 -18.14 9.36 -13.58
N THR A 275 -18.44 10.62 -13.92
CA THR A 275 -18.99 10.99 -15.22
C THR A 275 -17.87 11.37 -16.17
N ILE A 276 -17.65 10.58 -17.21
CA ILE A 276 -16.61 10.83 -18.22
C ILE A 276 -17.17 11.51 -19.47
N PRO A 277 -16.37 12.30 -20.21
CA PRO A 277 -16.78 12.90 -21.51
C PRO A 277 -16.78 11.83 -22.62
N ALA A 278 -17.78 10.94 -22.61
CA ALA A 278 -17.81 9.71 -23.42
C ALA A 278 -17.68 9.98 -24.92
N ALA A 279 -18.35 11.00 -25.47
CA ALA A 279 -18.25 11.37 -26.90
C ALA A 279 -16.81 11.78 -27.26
N PHE A 280 -16.15 12.60 -26.41
CA PHE A 280 -14.75 12.96 -26.62
C PHE A 280 -13.84 11.72 -26.59
N CYS A 281 -14.04 10.82 -25.63
CA CYS A 281 -13.28 9.58 -25.54
C CYS A 281 -13.43 8.72 -26.80
N LEU A 282 -14.65 8.59 -27.32
CA LEU A 282 -14.95 7.83 -28.54
C LEU A 282 -14.28 8.46 -29.77
N PHE A 283 -14.49 9.76 -30.01
CA PHE A 283 -13.97 10.44 -31.21
C PHE A 283 -12.44 10.54 -31.21
N ASN A 284 -11.80 10.51 -30.03
CA ASN A 284 -10.34 10.54 -29.90
C ASN A 284 -9.73 9.14 -29.67
N SER A 285 -10.52 8.06 -29.71
CA SER A 285 -10.05 6.67 -29.51
C SER A 285 -9.22 6.51 -28.23
N LEU A 286 -9.67 7.13 -27.12
CA LEU A 286 -8.96 7.06 -25.85
C LEU A 286 -9.05 5.67 -25.23
N ARG A 287 -8.07 5.35 -24.38
CA ARG A 287 -8.04 4.11 -23.59
C ARG A 287 -8.15 4.47 -22.12
N LEU A 288 -9.19 3.97 -21.46
CA LEU A 288 -9.37 4.09 -20.01
C LEU A 288 -9.09 2.72 -19.40
N GLN A 289 -8.13 2.66 -18.50
CA GLN A 289 -7.75 1.42 -17.84
C GLN A 289 -7.73 1.61 -16.33
N PHE A 290 -8.50 0.77 -15.64
CA PHE A 290 -8.56 0.68 -14.19
C PHE A 290 -7.75 -0.50 -13.73
N PHE A 291 -7.10 -0.38 -12.58
CA PHE A 291 -6.46 -1.51 -11.90
C PHE A 291 -6.54 -1.38 -10.40
N LEU A 292 -6.45 -2.51 -9.73
CA LEU A 292 -6.39 -2.60 -8.28
C LEU A 292 -5.11 -3.36 -7.91
N VAL A 293 -4.16 -2.68 -7.26
CA VAL A 293 -2.83 -3.24 -6.94
C VAL A 293 -2.89 -4.54 -6.16
N TYR A 294 -3.94 -4.73 -5.38
CA TYR A 294 -4.19 -5.95 -4.62
C TYR A 294 -4.44 -7.20 -5.50
N GLU A 295 -4.96 -6.99 -6.71
CA GLU A 295 -5.39 -8.04 -7.65
C GLU A 295 -4.47 -8.17 -8.88
N LEU A 296 -3.26 -7.63 -8.81
CA LEU A 296 -2.26 -7.87 -9.85
C LEU A 296 -2.02 -9.37 -10.02
N ASP A 297 -1.96 -9.84 -11.25
CA ASP A 297 -1.59 -11.22 -11.53
C ASP A 297 -0.11 -11.49 -11.19
N ALA A 298 0.32 -12.75 -11.29
CA ALA A 298 1.68 -13.15 -10.91
C ALA A 298 2.75 -12.43 -11.75
N LYS A 299 2.52 -12.29 -13.05
CA LYS A 299 3.46 -11.65 -13.99
C LYS A 299 3.53 -10.14 -13.80
N GLU A 300 2.37 -9.50 -13.63
CA GLU A 300 2.30 -8.06 -13.33
C GLU A 300 3.04 -7.74 -12.03
N ARG A 301 2.84 -8.58 -11.01
CA ARG A 301 3.49 -8.45 -9.71
C ARG A 301 4.99 -8.66 -9.79
N GLU A 302 5.44 -9.70 -10.48
CA GLU A 302 6.86 -9.98 -10.70
C GLU A 302 7.58 -8.78 -11.33
N HIS A 303 7.04 -8.21 -12.41
CA HIS A 303 7.59 -7.01 -13.04
C HIS A 303 7.66 -5.81 -12.08
N CYS A 304 6.63 -5.64 -11.21
CA CYS A 304 6.65 -4.58 -10.20
C CYS A 304 7.74 -4.82 -9.15
N LEU A 305 7.88 -6.05 -8.65
CA LEU A 305 8.89 -6.43 -7.66
C LEU A 305 10.32 -6.25 -8.20
N GLU A 306 10.58 -6.70 -9.42
CA GLU A 306 11.88 -6.51 -10.09
C GLU A 306 12.25 -5.04 -10.20
N ALA A 307 11.34 -4.20 -10.71
CA ALA A 307 11.59 -2.77 -10.89
C ALA A 307 11.83 -2.04 -9.55
N ILE A 308 11.10 -2.40 -8.49
CA ILE A 308 11.30 -1.85 -7.16
C ILE A 308 12.66 -2.29 -6.61
N ASN A 309 12.99 -3.58 -6.69
CA ASN A 309 14.25 -4.12 -6.19
C ASN A 309 15.46 -3.48 -6.89
N ASP A 310 15.39 -3.27 -8.20
CA ASP A 310 16.46 -2.61 -8.97
C ASP A 310 16.62 -1.16 -8.55
N ALA A 311 15.52 -0.43 -8.34
CA ALA A 311 15.53 0.94 -7.87
C ALA A 311 16.09 1.06 -6.43
N LEU A 312 15.81 0.09 -5.56
CA LEU A 312 16.36 0.04 -4.20
C LEU A 312 17.86 -0.27 -4.21
N LYS A 313 18.30 -1.26 -5.00
CA LYS A 313 19.72 -1.63 -5.13
C LYS A 313 20.57 -0.48 -5.68
N SER A 314 20.03 0.26 -6.65
CA SER A 314 20.72 1.42 -7.22
C SER A 314 20.72 2.65 -6.31
N GLY A 315 19.94 2.65 -5.21
CA GLY A 315 19.83 3.77 -4.30
C GLY A 315 19.17 5.01 -4.91
N THR A 316 18.48 4.87 -6.05
CA THR A 316 17.88 5.99 -6.78
C THR A 316 16.47 6.34 -6.33
N LEU A 317 15.82 5.47 -5.54
CA LEU A 317 14.44 5.64 -5.10
C LEU A 317 14.35 6.52 -3.85
N LEU A 318 13.75 7.70 -4.00
CA LEU A 318 13.44 8.59 -2.88
C LEU A 318 12.17 8.11 -2.19
N ASN A 319 12.31 7.61 -0.96
CA ASN A 319 11.18 7.21 -0.12
C ASN A 319 10.81 8.39 0.80
N ARG A 320 9.85 9.20 0.38
CA ARG A 320 9.41 10.35 1.16
C ARG A 320 8.47 9.91 2.28
N ILE A 321 8.91 10.13 3.52
CA ILE A 321 8.16 9.81 4.73
C ILE A 321 7.60 11.11 5.30
N ALA A 322 6.28 11.11 5.56
CA ALA A 322 5.58 12.21 6.20
C ALA A 322 6.06 12.39 7.65
N GLN A 323 6.14 13.64 8.08
CA GLN A 323 6.53 13.97 9.45
C GLN A 323 5.34 14.58 10.21
N PRO A 324 5.22 14.27 11.51
CA PRO A 324 5.99 13.28 12.27
C PRO A 324 5.65 11.83 11.87
N THR A 325 6.54 10.87 12.18
CA THR A 325 6.17 9.44 12.24
C THR A 325 5.39 9.17 13.53
N PHE A 326 4.61 8.09 13.55
CA PHE A 326 3.72 7.75 14.66
C PHE A 326 4.20 6.48 15.38
N SER A 327 3.87 6.32 16.66
CA SER A 327 3.99 5.03 17.36
C SER A 327 2.75 4.16 17.10
N LEU A 328 2.81 2.88 17.47
CA LEU A 328 1.63 1.99 17.39
C LEU A 328 0.45 2.56 18.18
N ALA A 329 0.70 3.15 19.35
CA ALA A 329 -0.33 3.80 20.17
C ALA A 329 -0.98 5.00 19.46
N ASP A 330 -0.25 5.68 18.56
CA ASP A 330 -0.72 6.84 17.82
C ASP A 330 -1.36 6.51 16.46
N THR A 331 -1.71 5.25 16.21
CA THR A 331 -2.30 4.81 14.92
C THR A 331 -3.57 5.59 14.57
N VAL A 332 -4.37 6.02 15.54
CA VAL A 332 -5.51 6.93 15.30
C VAL A 332 -5.05 8.21 14.60
N ALA A 333 -4.03 8.87 15.16
CA ALA A 333 -3.49 10.11 14.60
C ALA A 333 -2.83 9.89 13.22
N ALA A 334 -2.23 8.72 12.99
CA ALA A 334 -1.67 8.32 11.69
C ALA A 334 -2.77 8.22 10.61
N HIS A 335 -3.90 7.56 10.92
CA HIS A 335 -5.05 7.52 10.02
C HIS A 335 -5.62 8.91 9.72
N GLU A 336 -5.77 9.74 10.74
CA GLU A 336 -6.24 11.12 10.57
C GLU A 336 -5.26 11.98 9.75
N ALA A 337 -3.95 11.72 9.84
CA ALA A 337 -2.96 12.39 9.00
C ALA A 337 -3.16 12.03 7.51
N VAL A 338 -3.43 10.77 7.19
CA VAL A 338 -3.79 10.33 5.83
C VAL A 338 -5.07 11.00 5.36
N GLU A 339 -6.10 11.10 6.21
CA GLU A 339 -7.38 11.76 5.89
C GLU A 339 -7.21 13.24 5.55
N ARG A 340 -6.32 13.93 6.25
CA ARG A 340 -5.98 15.34 5.96
C ARG A 340 -5.16 15.54 4.71
N GLY A 341 -4.56 14.47 4.17
CA GLY A 341 -3.72 14.54 2.97
C GLY A 341 -2.31 15.06 3.23
N THR A 342 -1.45 14.19 3.72
CA THR A 342 -0.02 14.46 3.98
C THR A 342 0.82 14.46 2.70
N ILE A 343 2.03 14.99 2.78
CA ILE A 343 3.07 14.89 1.74
C ILE A 343 3.90 13.63 2.01
N GLY A 344 3.88 12.67 1.10
CA GLY A 344 4.59 11.40 1.24
C GLY A 344 3.81 10.32 2.00
N ASN A 345 4.54 9.32 2.50
CA ASN A 345 4.00 8.12 3.14
C ASN A 345 3.88 8.31 4.65
N VAL A 346 2.76 7.92 5.24
CA VAL A 346 2.54 7.93 6.69
C VAL A 346 3.00 6.61 7.27
N ILE A 347 3.84 6.66 8.32
CA ILE A 347 4.46 5.49 8.93
C ILE A 347 4.14 5.41 10.42
N VAL A 348 3.80 4.21 10.86
CA VAL A 348 3.72 3.80 12.25
C VAL A 348 4.95 2.93 12.56
N ARG A 349 5.75 3.30 13.57
CA ARG A 349 6.90 2.52 14.10
C ARG A 349 6.44 1.61 15.24
N LEU A 350 7.02 0.42 15.28
CA LEU A 350 6.67 -0.64 16.23
C LEU A 350 7.85 -0.95 17.15
#